data_63ae30b53963dd89fbe4778e63144510
#
_entry.id   63ae30b53963dd89fbe4778e63144510
#
_cell.length_a   1.000
_cell.length_b   1.000
_cell.length_c   1.000
_cell.angle_alpha   90.00
_cell.angle_beta   90.00
_cell.angle_gamma   90.00
#
_symmetry.space_group_name_H-M   'P 1'
#
loop_
_entity.id
_entity.type
_entity.pdbx_description
1 polymer ?
#
loop_
_entity_poly.entity_id
_entity_poly.type
_entity_poly.pdbx_seq_one_letter_code
_entity_poly.pdbx_strand_id
1 'polypeptide(L)'
;MSILDRFATIVKANINDLLDKAEDPAKMIDQYLIDMTESLAEVKQETAGVMAEETRTKRLVDENTAEVEKYANLARTALQAGNEGDARTFLAKKQQLEAKGQSLQESYAAAKANADKMRQMHDKLVSDIEELKGRREAIKAKVAVAKTQEKVNDMTSAAGKAEGAMSAFDRMEAKADAMLDRANAEAELNAAPSDPVAALEEKYANAGSSASVDAELEKLKAEMGL
;
A
#
# COMPACT_ATOMS: atom_id res chain seq x y z
N MET A 1 19.31 -12.41 9.12
CA MET A 1 18.45 -12.44 7.93
C MET A 1 17.79 -11.09 7.84
N SER A 2 17.92 -10.41 6.70
CA SER A 2 17.24 -9.13 6.43
C SER A 2 15.73 -9.37 6.50
N ILE A 3 14.94 -8.36 6.91
CA ILE A 3 13.46 -8.38 6.84
C ILE A 3 13.03 -8.70 5.40
N LEU A 4 13.79 -8.22 4.43
CA LEU A 4 13.62 -8.54 3.01
C LEU A 4 13.73 -10.04 2.69
N ASP A 5 14.62 -10.76 3.35
CA ASP A 5 14.81 -12.21 3.16
C ASP A 5 13.65 -12.99 3.78
N ARG A 6 13.18 -12.57 4.95
CA ARG A 6 11.99 -13.17 5.61
C ARG A 6 10.77 -12.96 4.76
N PHE A 7 10.56 -11.73 4.27
CA PHE A 7 9.45 -11.40 3.39
C PHE A 7 9.48 -12.20 2.08
N ALA A 8 10.65 -12.29 1.43
CA ALA A 8 10.80 -13.09 0.20
C ALA A 8 10.51 -14.58 0.44
N THR A 9 10.78 -15.09 1.64
CA THR A 9 10.47 -16.47 2.03
C THR A 9 8.98 -16.66 2.26
N ILE A 10 8.32 -15.70 2.91
CA ILE A 10 6.87 -15.70 3.18
C ILE A 10 6.08 -15.62 1.85
N VAL A 11 6.44 -14.69 0.97
CA VAL A 11 5.77 -14.49 -0.33
C VAL A 11 6.04 -15.64 -1.32
N LYS A 12 7.21 -16.29 -1.24
CA LYS A 12 7.56 -17.44 -2.09
C LYS A 12 6.98 -18.76 -1.58
N ALA A 13 6.59 -18.84 -0.32
CA ALA A 13 5.88 -20.01 0.18
C ALA A 13 4.57 -20.12 -0.61
N ASN A 14 4.45 -21.18 -1.43
CA ASN A 14 3.22 -21.43 -2.17
C ASN A 14 2.15 -21.82 -1.15
N ILE A 15 1.36 -20.84 -0.73
CA ILE A 15 0.31 -20.98 0.30
C ILE A 15 -0.63 -22.14 -0.06
N ASN A 16 -0.87 -22.36 -1.34
CA ASN A 16 -1.71 -23.47 -1.80
C ASN A 16 -1.11 -24.82 -1.41
N ASP A 17 0.21 -25.01 -1.62
CA ASP A 17 0.90 -26.26 -1.26
C ASP A 17 0.95 -26.51 0.25
N LEU A 18 0.95 -25.43 1.05
CA LEU A 18 0.91 -25.53 2.51
C LEU A 18 -0.50 -25.83 3.01
N LEU A 19 -1.52 -25.24 2.40
CA LEU A 19 -2.93 -25.46 2.75
C LEU A 19 -3.40 -26.86 2.33
N ASP A 20 -2.94 -27.37 1.19
CA ASP A 20 -3.31 -28.72 0.69
C ASP A 20 -2.75 -29.85 1.57
N LYS A 21 -1.68 -29.58 2.33
CA LYS A 21 -1.03 -30.54 3.24
C LYS A 21 -1.42 -30.39 4.70
N ALA A 22 -2.24 -29.40 5.04
CA ALA A 22 -2.56 -29.08 6.41
C ALA A 22 -3.75 -29.90 6.93
N GLU A 23 -3.63 -30.42 8.15
CA GLU A 23 -4.74 -31.05 8.88
C GLU A 23 -5.85 -30.04 9.23
N ASP A 24 -5.52 -28.77 9.45
CA ASP A 24 -6.47 -27.68 9.74
C ASP A 24 -6.08 -26.42 8.94
N PRO A 25 -6.54 -26.33 7.68
CA PRO A 25 -6.23 -25.19 6.81
C PRO A 25 -6.70 -23.84 7.38
N ALA A 26 -7.80 -23.83 8.15
CA ALA A 26 -8.36 -22.62 8.73
C ALA A 26 -7.43 -22.03 9.82
N LYS A 27 -6.86 -22.87 10.66
CA LYS A 27 -5.88 -22.41 11.68
C LYS A 27 -4.58 -21.96 11.06
N MET A 28 -4.11 -22.66 10.02
CA MET A 28 -2.88 -22.28 9.33
C MET A 28 -3.00 -20.89 8.69
N ILE A 29 -4.10 -20.61 8.03
CA ILE A 29 -4.30 -19.29 7.41
C ILE A 29 -4.44 -18.19 8.46
N ASP A 30 -5.07 -18.47 9.61
CA ASP A 30 -5.13 -17.53 10.73
C ASP A 30 -3.74 -17.18 11.26
N GLN A 31 -2.88 -18.20 11.50
CA GLN A 31 -1.50 -17.97 11.95
C GLN A 31 -0.70 -17.19 10.92
N TYR A 32 -0.83 -17.55 9.64
CA TYR A 32 -0.12 -16.87 8.56
C TYR A 32 -0.51 -15.40 8.43
N LEU A 33 -1.79 -15.08 8.62
CA LEU A 33 -2.26 -13.69 8.66
C LEU A 33 -1.71 -12.90 9.84
N ILE A 34 -1.53 -13.54 11.00
CA ILE A 34 -0.88 -12.91 12.16
C ILE A 34 0.57 -12.58 11.81
N ASP A 35 1.32 -13.56 11.31
CA ASP A 35 2.74 -13.39 10.96
C ASP A 35 2.94 -12.31 9.87
N MET A 36 2.05 -12.25 8.88
CA MET A 36 2.07 -11.21 7.84
C MET A 36 1.72 -9.82 8.39
N THR A 37 0.78 -9.74 9.33
CA THR A 37 0.40 -8.47 9.95
C THR A 37 1.53 -7.92 10.82
N GLU A 38 2.24 -8.77 11.54
CA GLU A 38 3.44 -8.40 12.29
C GLU A 38 4.54 -7.92 11.35
N SER A 39 4.78 -8.67 10.26
CA SER A 39 5.75 -8.29 9.22
C SER A 39 5.40 -6.95 8.56
N LEU A 40 4.10 -6.67 8.34
CA LEU A 40 3.65 -5.38 7.82
C LEU A 40 3.99 -4.22 8.77
N ALA A 41 3.85 -4.41 10.07
CA ALA A 41 4.21 -3.39 11.05
C ALA A 41 5.72 -3.07 11.01
N GLU A 42 6.57 -4.09 10.91
CA GLU A 42 8.02 -3.92 10.75
C GLU A 42 8.38 -3.22 9.43
N VAL A 43 7.81 -3.66 8.31
CA VAL A 43 8.02 -3.05 6.98
C VAL A 43 7.57 -1.59 6.97
N LYS A 44 6.45 -1.27 7.61
CA LYS A 44 5.96 0.11 7.73
C LYS A 44 6.96 1.00 8.47
N GLN A 45 7.54 0.50 9.56
CA GLN A 45 8.53 1.25 10.33
C GLN A 45 9.82 1.48 9.52
N GLU A 46 10.33 0.45 8.84
CA GLU A 46 11.51 0.58 7.99
C GLU A 46 11.27 1.49 6.79
N THR A 47 10.09 1.37 6.15
CA THR A 47 9.70 2.25 5.05
C THR A 47 9.73 3.72 5.48
N ALA A 48 9.20 4.03 6.67
CA ALA A 48 9.25 5.38 7.22
C ALA A 48 10.69 5.87 7.42
N GLY A 49 11.59 5.01 7.90
CA GLY A 49 13.01 5.32 8.06
C GLY A 49 13.70 5.63 6.73
N VAL A 50 13.47 4.79 5.72
CA VAL A 50 14.05 4.99 4.37
C VAL A 50 13.47 6.24 3.68
N MET A 51 12.17 6.53 3.85
CA MET A 51 11.56 7.78 3.35
C MET A 51 12.11 9.03 4.05
N ALA A 52 12.43 8.95 5.34
CA ALA A 52 13.08 10.05 6.04
C ALA A 52 14.49 10.30 5.48
N GLU A 53 15.24 9.25 5.14
CA GLU A 53 16.56 9.38 4.50
C GLU A 53 16.47 9.94 3.08
N GLU A 54 15.47 9.54 2.28
CA GLU A 54 15.18 10.15 0.96
C GLU A 54 14.93 11.67 1.12
N THR A 55 14.10 12.05 2.09
CA THR A 55 13.79 13.46 2.36
C THR A 55 15.01 14.23 2.81
N ARG A 56 15.84 13.64 3.67
CA ARG A 56 17.09 14.24 4.15
C ARG A 56 18.08 14.47 3.02
N THR A 57 18.30 13.45 2.19
CA THR A 57 19.25 13.54 1.07
C THR A 57 18.77 14.52 0.00
N LYS A 58 17.46 14.57 -0.28
CA LYS A 58 16.86 15.57 -1.17
C LYS A 58 17.13 16.99 -0.65
N ARG A 59 16.89 17.25 0.63
CA ARG A 59 17.16 18.55 1.22
C ARG A 59 18.62 18.98 1.06
N LEU A 60 19.57 18.05 1.23
CA LEU A 60 21.00 18.34 1.02
C LEU A 60 21.32 18.71 -0.43
N VAL A 61 20.66 18.10 -1.40
CA VAL A 61 20.78 18.49 -2.83
C VAL A 61 20.22 19.88 -3.04
N ASP A 62 19.03 20.17 -2.51
CA ASP A 62 18.37 21.45 -2.68
C ASP A 62 19.19 22.59 -2.03
N GLU A 63 19.72 22.38 -0.82
CA GLU A 63 20.60 23.33 -0.12
C GLU A 63 21.89 23.58 -0.91
N ASN A 64 22.52 22.52 -1.42
CA ASN A 64 23.73 22.66 -2.24
C ASN A 64 23.46 23.42 -3.54
N THR A 65 22.34 23.16 -4.19
CA THR A 65 21.93 23.87 -5.41
C THR A 65 21.74 25.36 -5.16
N ALA A 66 21.07 25.71 -4.06
CA ALA A 66 20.89 27.09 -3.66
C ALA A 66 22.24 27.80 -3.36
N GLU A 67 23.19 27.07 -2.75
CA GLU A 67 24.54 27.62 -2.54
C GLU A 67 25.29 27.84 -3.87
N VAL A 68 25.21 26.91 -4.82
CA VAL A 68 25.80 27.06 -6.16
C VAL A 68 25.26 28.31 -6.83
N GLU A 69 23.96 28.52 -6.84
CA GLU A 69 23.32 29.71 -7.42
C GLU A 69 23.75 31.01 -6.70
N LYS A 70 23.82 30.98 -5.38
CA LYS A 70 24.31 32.12 -4.59
C LYS A 70 25.71 32.52 -4.99
N TYR A 71 26.65 31.59 -5.08
CA TYR A 71 28.03 31.90 -5.46
C TYR A 71 28.15 32.30 -6.94
N ALA A 72 27.31 31.76 -7.82
CA ALA A 72 27.22 32.23 -9.21
C ALA A 72 26.77 33.71 -9.28
N ASN A 73 25.78 34.09 -8.48
CA ASN A 73 25.29 35.46 -8.43
C ASN A 73 26.33 36.42 -7.80
N LEU A 74 27.03 36.00 -6.75
CA LEU A 74 28.10 36.79 -6.16
C LEU A 74 29.27 37.03 -7.13
N ALA A 75 29.62 36.01 -7.91
CA ALA A 75 30.63 36.12 -8.96
C ALA A 75 30.23 37.16 -10.02
N ARG A 76 28.97 37.13 -10.47
CA ARG A 76 28.43 38.12 -11.44
C ARG A 76 28.49 39.54 -10.86
N THR A 77 28.07 39.69 -9.63
CA THR A 77 28.10 41.01 -8.95
C THR A 77 29.51 41.55 -8.77
N ALA A 78 30.49 40.69 -8.44
CA ALA A 78 31.88 41.06 -8.33
C ALA A 78 32.46 41.51 -9.67
N LEU A 79 32.14 40.82 -10.77
CA LEU A 79 32.53 41.21 -12.14
C LEU A 79 31.93 42.54 -12.56
N GLN A 80 30.67 42.80 -12.24
CA GLN A 80 30.01 44.10 -12.51
C GLN A 80 30.65 45.24 -11.75
N ALA A 81 31.17 44.96 -10.54
CA ALA A 81 31.91 45.90 -9.73
C ALA A 81 33.39 46.07 -10.14
N GLY A 82 33.85 45.38 -11.22
CA GLY A 82 35.21 45.40 -11.70
C GLY A 82 36.21 44.57 -10.86
N ASN A 83 35.73 43.78 -9.93
CA ASN A 83 36.57 43.00 -8.98
C ASN A 83 36.75 41.56 -9.45
N GLU A 84 37.67 41.35 -10.44
CA GLU A 84 37.93 39.99 -10.96
C GLU A 84 38.51 39.01 -9.92
N GLY A 85 39.26 39.52 -8.94
CA GLY A 85 39.86 38.63 -7.89
C GLY A 85 38.80 37.96 -7.05
N ASP A 86 37.80 38.70 -6.60
CA ASP A 86 36.68 38.17 -5.82
C ASP A 86 35.81 37.26 -6.71
N ALA A 87 35.58 37.63 -7.97
CA ALA A 87 34.82 36.81 -8.89
C ALA A 87 35.45 35.41 -9.08
N ARG A 88 36.78 35.35 -9.24
CA ARG A 88 37.51 34.08 -9.35
C ARG A 88 37.38 33.24 -8.06
N THR A 89 37.41 33.88 -6.87
CA THR A 89 37.24 33.21 -5.60
C THR A 89 35.82 32.61 -5.45
N PHE A 90 34.80 33.36 -5.86
CA PHE A 90 33.41 32.87 -5.84
C PHE A 90 33.20 31.74 -6.87
N LEU A 91 33.79 31.83 -8.04
CA LEU A 91 33.72 30.75 -9.03
C LEU A 91 34.43 29.47 -8.58
N ALA A 92 35.59 29.60 -7.90
CA ALA A 92 36.27 28.44 -7.32
C ALA A 92 35.40 27.74 -6.27
N LYS A 93 34.72 28.54 -5.39
CA LYS A 93 33.78 28.00 -4.41
C LYS A 93 32.57 27.33 -5.07
N LYS A 94 32.03 27.95 -6.13
CA LYS A 94 30.95 27.34 -6.92
C LYS A 94 31.35 25.99 -7.48
N GLN A 95 32.53 25.86 -8.09
CA GLN A 95 33.04 24.59 -8.62
C GLN A 95 33.19 23.49 -7.57
N GLN A 96 33.66 23.85 -6.35
CA GLN A 96 33.69 22.91 -5.24
C GLN A 96 32.31 22.42 -4.85
N LEU A 97 31.33 23.31 -4.81
CA LEU A 97 29.94 22.96 -4.50
C LEU A 97 29.30 22.11 -5.61
N GLU A 98 29.60 22.40 -6.88
CA GLU A 98 29.15 21.58 -8.01
C GLU A 98 29.69 20.16 -7.96
N ALA A 99 30.99 19.99 -7.65
CA ALA A 99 31.58 18.66 -7.45
C ALA A 99 30.95 17.91 -6.27
N LYS A 100 30.69 18.61 -5.15
CA LYS A 100 29.94 18.05 -4.01
C LYS A 100 28.51 17.69 -4.40
N GLY A 101 27.88 18.49 -5.24
CA GLY A 101 26.52 18.31 -5.71
C GLY A 101 26.33 17.00 -6.48
N GLN A 102 27.32 16.56 -7.25
CA GLN A 102 27.27 15.26 -7.95
C GLN A 102 27.16 14.10 -6.96
N SER A 103 28.01 14.07 -5.93
CA SER A 103 27.95 13.03 -4.89
C SER A 103 26.65 13.06 -4.07
N LEU A 104 26.09 14.25 -3.82
CA LEU A 104 24.80 14.39 -3.16
C LEU A 104 23.66 13.88 -4.04
N GLN A 105 23.69 14.13 -5.33
CA GLN A 105 22.70 13.61 -6.29
C GLN A 105 22.75 12.09 -6.39
N GLU A 106 23.94 11.49 -6.42
CA GLU A 106 24.10 10.04 -6.40
C GLU A 106 23.51 9.44 -5.11
N SER A 107 23.80 10.07 -3.96
CA SER A 107 23.27 9.65 -2.68
C SER A 107 21.74 9.76 -2.62
N TYR A 108 21.18 10.84 -3.14
CA TYR A 108 19.73 11.01 -3.25
C TYR A 108 19.10 9.99 -4.19
N ALA A 109 19.70 9.73 -5.35
CA ALA A 109 19.20 8.72 -6.29
C ALA A 109 19.16 7.32 -5.67
N ALA A 110 20.19 6.94 -4.92
CA ALA A 110 20.22 5.68 -4.18
C ALA A 110 19.15 5.62 -3.06
N ALA A 111 19.02 6.69 -2.27
CA ALA A 111 18.01 6.78 -1.23
C ALA A 111 16.58 6.72 -1.80
N LYS A 112 16.34 7.42 -2.91
CA LYS A 112 15.05 7.40 -3.63
C LYS A 112 14.72 6.00 -4.15
N ALA A 113 15.66 5.34 -4.80
CA ALA A 113 15.45 3.98 -5.30
C ALA A 113 15.11 2.99 -4.17
N ASN A 114 15.77 3.12 -3.02
CA ASN A 114 15.47 2.32 -1.84
C ASN A 114 14.06 2.64 -1.28
N ALA A 115 13.68 3.91 -1.20
CA ALA A 115 12.37 4.32 -0.73
C ALA A 115 11.24 3.80 -1.66
N ASP A 116 11.43 3.92 -2.97
CA ASP A 116 10.47 3.43 -3.96
C ASP A 116 10.30 1.91 -3.87
N LYS A 117 11.39 1.18 -3.68
CA LYS A 117 11.37 -0.28 -3.48
C LYS A 117 10.64 -0.66 -2.18
N MET A 118 10.87 0.06 -1.10
CA MET A 118 10.19 -0.20 0.18
C MET A 118 8.69 0.11 0.11
N ARG A 119 8.29 1.20 -0.58
CA ARG A 119 6.86 1.49 -0.83
C ARG A 119 6.19 0.36 -1.61
N GLN A 120 6.79 -0.09 -2.71
CA GLN A 120 6.25 -1.21 -3.51
C GLN A 120 6.09 -2.49 -2.69
N MET A 121 7.06 -2.78 -1.82
CA MET A 121 6.98 -3.95 -0.94
C MET A 121 5.87 -3.82 0.10
N HIS A 122 5.74 -2.63 0.72
CA HIS A 122 4.67 -2.33 1.66
C HIS A 122 3.29 -2.52 0.99
N ASP A 123 3.09 -1.90 -0.16
CA ASP A 123 1.82 -1.95 -0.88
C ASP A 123 1.46 -3.38 -1.33
N LYS A 124 2.47 -4.12 -1.78
CA LYS A 124 2.28 -5.53 -2.11
C LYS A 124 1.87 -6.35 -0.88
N LEU A 125 2.52 -6.14 0.26
CA LEU A 125 2.21 -6.87 1.49
C LEU A 125 0.78 -6.55 1.98
N VAL A 126 0.34 -5.30 1.86
CA VAL A 126 -1.04 -4.90 2.16
C VAL A 126 -2.01 -5.66 1.26
N SER A 127 -1.76 -5.68 -0.05
CA SER A 127 -2.60 -6.38 -1.02
C SER A 127 -2.65 -7.90 -0.76
N ASP A 128 -1.49 -8.51 -0.46
CA ASP A 128 -1.41 -9.95 -0.18
C ASP A 128 -2.18 -10.31 1.11
N ILE A 129 -2.14 -9.45 2.14
CA ILE A 129 -2.93 -9.63 3.38
C ILE A 129 -4.43 -9.54 3.09
N GLU A 130 -4.88 -8.60 2.26
CA GLU A 130 -6.29 -8.47 1.89
C GLU A 130 -6.78 -9.68 1.09
N GLU A 131 -6.00 -10.16 0.14
CA GLU A 131 -6.31 -11.38 -0.61
C GLU A 131 -6.43 -12.59 0.32
N LEU A 132 -5.50 -12.74 1.27
CA LEU A 132 -5.52 -13.84 2.23
C LEU A 132 -6.70 -13.78 3.20
N LYS A 133 -7.12 -12.58 3.61
CA LYS A 133 -8.35 -12.42 4.40
C LYS A 133 -9.57 -12.93 3.63
N GLY A 134 -9.69 -12.59 2.35
CA GLY A 134 -10.76 -13.11 1.50
C GLY A 134 -10.72 -14.64 1.35
N ARG A 135 -9.53 -15.22 1.13
CA ARG A 135 -9.34 -16.69 1.05
C ARG A 135 -9.66 -17.38 2.38
N ARG A 136 -9.30 -16.76 3.51
CA ARG A 136 -9.63 -17.27 4.85
C ARG A 136 -11.12 -17.48 5.04
N GLU A 137 -11.93 -16.49 4.68
CA GLU A 137 -13.38 -16.59 4.80
C GLU A 137 -13.95 -17.70 3.89
N ALA A 138 -13.46 -17.80 2.65
CA ALA A 138 -13.85 -18.86 1.73
C ALA A 138 -13.47 -20.27 2.25
N ILE A 139 -12.27 -20.41 2.85
CA ILE A 139 -11.83 -21.68 3.43
C ILE A 139 -12.65 -22.02 4.67
N LYS A 140 -12.93 -21.06 5.55
CA LYS A 140 -13.80 -21.30 6.73
C LYS A 140 -15.19 -21.74 6.32
N ALA A 141 -15.76 -21.12 5.29
CA ALA A 141 -17.05 -21.54 4.74
C ALA A 141 -16.99 -22.99 4.21
N LYS A 142 -15.98 -23.35 3.41
CA LYS A 142 -15.80 -24.71 2.89
C LYS A 142 -15.62 -25.74 4.01
N VAL A 143 -14.82 -25.45 5.03
CA VAL A 143 -14.61 -26.33 6.19
C VAL A 143 -15.90 -26.51 6.99
N ALA A 144 -16.71 -25.46 7.16
CA ALA A 144 -17.99 -25.55 7.82
C ALA A 144 -18.99 -26.46 7.05
N VAL A 145 -19.01 -26.32 5.72
CA VAL A 145 -19.82 -27.18 4.85
C VAL A 145 -19.33 -28.64 4.93
N ALA A 146 -18.02 -28.88 4.84
CA ALA A 146 -17.45 -30.22 4.92
C ALA A 146 -17.78 -30.91 6.28
N LYS A 147 -17.63 -30.20 7.40
CA LYS A 147 -18.00 -30.71 8.74
C LYS A 147 -19.50 -30.99 8.87
N THR A 148 -20.34 -30.23 8.18
CA THR A 148 -21.77 -30.47 8.15
C THR A 148 -22.09 -31.72 7.35
N GLN A 149 -21.44 -31.89 6.19
CA GLN A 149 -21.57 -33.08 5.33
C GLN A 149 -21.10 -34.37 6.07
N GLU A 150 -19.97 -34.28 6.79
CA GLU A 150 -19.47 -35.40 7.61
C GLU A 150 -20.50 -35.80 8.68
N LYS A 151 -21.07 -34.84 9.41
CA LYS A 151 -22.14 -35.10 10.38
C LYS A 151 -23.38 -35.71 9.76
N VAL A 152 -23.75 -35.25 8.56
CA VAL A 152 -24.88 -35.84 7.80
C VAL A 152 -24.57 -37.27 7.40
N ASN A 153 -23.37 -37.56 6.89
CA ASN A 153 -22.94 -38.92 6.53
C ASN A 153 -22.91 -39.86 7.74
N ASP A 154 -22.41 -39.35 8.90
CA ASP A 154 -22.41 -40.13 10.14
C ASP A 154 -23.85 -40.43 10.65
N MET A 155 -24.74 -39.45 10.56
CA MET A 155 -26.16 -39.64 10.91
C MET A 155 -26.88 -40.61 9.93
N THR A 156 -26.52 -40.55 8.65
CA THR A 156 -27.12 -41.42 7.61
C THR A 156 -26.58 -42.86 7.72
N SER A 157 -25.32 -43.05 8.08
CA SER A 157 -24.71 -44.37 8.32
C SER A 157 -25.19 -45.00 9.65
N ALA A 158 -25.55 -44.24 10.66
CA ALA A 158 -26.10 -44.70 11.93
C ALA A 158 -27.61 -44.92 11.88
N ALA A 159 -28.32 -44.31 10.93
CA ALA A 159 -29.78 -44.41 10.79
C ALA A 159 -30.20 -45.25 9.57
N GLY A 160 -30.15 -46.56 9.70
CA GLY A 160 -30.93 -47.44 8.84
C GLY A 160 -32.45 -47.31 9.06
N LYS A 161 -32.96 -46.09 9.30
CA LYS A 161 -34.39 -45.75 9.42
C LYS A 161 -34.70 -44.48 8.63
N ALA A 162 -35.28 -44.72 7.46
CA ALA A 162 -35.42 -43.78 6.35
C ALA A 162 -36.46 -42.65 6.51
N GLU A 163 -37.08 -42.40 7.62
CA GLU A 163 -38.18 -41.41 7.73
C GLU A 163 -37.84 -40.09 8.43
N GLY A 164 -36.72 -40.03 9.15
CA GLY A 164 -36.28 -38.78 9.83
C GLY A 164 -35.29 -37.95 9.06
N ALA A 165 -34.68 -38.50 8.01
CA ALA A 165 -33.54 -37.88 7.33
C ALA A 165 -33.92 -36.66 6.46
N MET A 166 -35.09 -36.65 5.83
CA MET A 166 -35.52 -35.61 4.91
C MET A 166 -35.80 -34.27 5.64
N SER A 167 -36.46 -34.32 6.84
CA SER A 167 -36.73 -33.12 7.62
C SER A 167 -35.50 -32.55 8.36
N ALA A 168 -34.44 -33.36 8.52
CA ALA A 168 -33.17 -32.91 9.06
C ALA A 168 -32.33 -32.26 7.95
N PHE A 169 -32.44 -32.74 6.71
CA PHE A 169 -31.79 -32.15 5.53
C PHE A 169 -32.31 -30.74 5.25
N ASP A 170 -33.63 -30.57 5.18
CA ASP A 170 -34.29 -29.28 4.97
C ASP A 170 -33.93 -28.25 6.06
N ARG A 171 -33.81 -28.71 7.32
CA ARG A 171 -33.37 -27.85 8.45
C ARG A 171 -31.89 -27.49 8.41
N MET A 172 -31.03 -28.37 7.89
CA MET A 172 -29.61 -28.10 7.74
C MET A 172 -29.30 -27.21 6.52
N GLU A 173 -30.03 -27.39 5.42
CA GLU A 173 -29.96 -26.53 4.25
C GLU A 173 -30.40 -25.11 4.60
N ALA A 174 -31.53 -24.94 5.28
CA ALA A 174 -31.97 -23.63 5.78
C ALA A 174 -30.99 -23.00 6.78
N LYS A 175 -30.25 -23.81 7.55
CA LYS A 175 -29.25 -23.29 8.48
C LYS A 175 -27.95 -22.94 7.78
N ALA A 176 -27.57 -23.65 6.71
CA ALA A 176 -26.43 -23.33 5.86
C ALA A 176 -26.69 -22.03 5.07
N ASP A 177 -27.88 -21.87 4.52
CA ASP A 177 -28.32 -20.66 3.83
C ASP A 177 -28.35 -19.46 4.79
N ALA A 178 -28.91 -19.63 6.00
CA ALA A 178 -28.89 -18.58 7.02
C ALA A 178 -27.49 -18.22 7.51
N MET A 179 -26.52 -19.17 7.51
CA MET A 179 -25.10 -18.87 7.80
C MET A 179 -24.43 -18.16 6.64
N LEU A 180 -24.75 -18.52 5.40
CA LEU A 180 -24.25 -17.85 4.20
C LEU A 180 -24.79 -16.41 4.12
N ASP A 181 -26.08 -16.23 4.37
CA ASP A 181 -26.73 -14.91 4.43
C ASP A 181 -26.14 -14.05 5.53
N ARG A 182 -25.85 -14.64 6.69
CA ARG A 182 -25.20 -13.94 7.80
C ARG A 182 -23.76 -13.57 7.49
N ALA A 183 -22.99 -14.46 6.86
CA ALA A 183 -21.62 -14.18 6.40
C ALA A 183 -21.59 -13.09 5.33
N ASN A 184 -22.58 -13.10 4.42
CA ASN A 184 -22.74 -12.04 3.42
C ASN A 184 -23.14 -10.71 4.06
N ALA A 185 -24.05 -10.72 5.02
CA ALA A 185 -24.45 -9.53 5.79
C ALA A 185 -23.32 -8.99 6.68
N GLU A 186 -22.50 -9.87 7.28
CA GLU A 186 -21.29 -9.45 8.00
C GLU A 186 -20.20 -8.93 7.06
N ALA A 187 -20.09 -9.47 5.85
CA ALA A 187 -19.19 -8.93 4.81
C ALA A 187 -19.67 -7.56 4.30
N GLU A 188 -20.99 -7.36 4.21
CA GLU A 188 -21.59 -6.07 3.83
C GLU A 188 -21.49 -5.03 4.96
N LEU A 189 -21.56 -5.45 6.22
CA LEU A 189 -21.33 -4.61 7.40
C LEU A 189 -19.84 -4.27 7.61
N ASN A 190 -18.92 -5.18 7.22
CA ASN A 190 -17.48 -4.96 7.26
C ASN A 190 -16.92 -4.30 5.99
N ALA A 191 -17.67 -4.25 4.90
CA ALA A 191 -17.46 -3.29 3.84
C ALA A 191 -17.73 -1.93 4.50
N ALA A 192 -16.63 -1.23 4.88
CA ALA A 192 -16.67 0.04 5.58
C ALA A 192 -17.77 0.90 4.98
N PRO A 193 -18.66 1.47 5.79
CA PRO A 193 -19.63 2.41 5.26
C PRO A 193 -18.78 3.48 4.56
N SER A 194 -18.93 3.58 3.26
CA SER A 194 -18.48 4.76 2.54
C SER A 194 -19.15 5.90 3.29
N ASP A 195 -18.33 6.65 4.04
CA ASP A 195 -18.81 7.79 4.81
C ASP A 195 -19.68 8.61 3.84
N PRO A 196 -21.00 8.74 4.06
CA PRO A 196 -21.87 9.47 3.16
C PRO A 196 -21.43 10.92 3.01
N VAL A 197 -20.61 11.42 3.96
CA VAL A 197 -19.98 12.74 3.91
C VAL A 197 -18.80 12.72 2.95
N ALA A 198 -17.95 11.69 2.96
CA ALA A 198 -16.83 11.57 2.02
C ALA A 198 -17.31 11.39 0.56
N ALA A 199 -18.37 10.62 0.33
CA ALA A 199 -18.98 10.49 -0.99
C ALA A 199 -19.66 11.80 -1.47
N LEU A 200 -20.18 12.61 -0.57
CA LEU A 200 -20.69 13.94 -0.85
C LEU A 200 -19.55 14.95 -1.08
N GLU A 201 -18.50 14.89 -0.29
CA GLU A 201 -17.30 15.74 -0.47
C GLU A 201 -16.63 15.48 -1.82
N GLU A 202 -16.48 14.23 -2.24
CA GLU A 202 -15.94 13.88 -3.57
C GLU A 202 -16.85 14.36 -4.71
N LYS A 203 -18.16 14.24 -4.55
CA LYS A 203 -19.14 14.72 -5.52
C LYS A 203 -19.15 16.24 -5.66
N TYR A 204 -18.97 16.98 -4.58
CA TYR A 204 -18.96 18.45 -4.58
C TYR A 204 -17.56 19.04 -4.79
N ALA A 205 -16.48 18.34 -4.46
CA ALA A 205 -15.11 18.73 -4.83
C ALA A 205 -14.92 18.73 -6.35
N ASN A 206 -15.48 17.74 -7.06
CA ASN A 206 -15.44 17.68 -8.52
C ASN A 206 -16.38 18.71 -9.20
N ALA A 207 -17.45 19.13 -8.55
CA ALA A 207 -18.34 20.18 -9.08
C ALA A 207 -17.75 21.59 -8.99
N GLY A 208 -16.86 21.83 -7.99
CA GLY A 208 -16.16 23.11 -7.82
C GLY A 208 -14.96 23.30 -8.76
N SER A 209 -14.32 22.21 -9.21
CA SER A 209 -13.15 22.29 -10.08
C SER A 209 -13.49 22.64 -11.54
N SER A 210 -14.66 22.24 -12.04
CA SER A 210 -15.07 22.59 -13.42
C SER A 210 -15.39 24.08 -13.56
N ALA A 211 -16.07 24.67 -12.58
CA ALA A 211 -16.42 26.10 -12.62
C ALA A 211 -15.21 27.02 -12.50
N SER A 212 -14.15 26.62 -11.78
CA SER A 212 -12.91 27.39 -11.68
C SER A 212 -12.06 27.30 -12.94
N VAL A 213 -12.03 26.14 -13.59
CA VAL A 213 -11.30 25.93 -14.85
C VAL A 213 -11.96 26.67 -16.01
N ASP A 214 -13.28 26.69 -16.07
CA ASP A 214 -14.02 27.44 -17.09
C ASP A 214 -13.87 28.95 -16.92
N ALA A 215 -13.82 29.47 -15.68
CA ALA A 215 -13.57 30.87 -15.40
C ALA A 215 -12.10 31.28 -15.73
N GLU A 216 -11.14 30.39 -15.55
CA GLU A 216 -9.74 30.62 -15.87
C GLU A 216 -9.50 30.54 -17.39
N LEU A 217 -10.23 29.64 -18.08
CA LEU A 217 -10.21 29.53 -19.55
C LEU A 217 -10.81 30.80 -20.22
N GLU A 218 -11.92 31.32 -19.71
CA GLU A 218 -12.53 32.57 -20.19
C GLU A 218 -11.60 33.77 -19.96
N LYS A 219 -10.89 33.82 -18.82
CA LYS A 219 -9.90 34.85 -18.53
C LYS A 219 -8.71 34.78 -19.50
N LEU A 220 -8.24 33.58 -19.78
CA LEU A 220 -7.14 33.35 -20.74
C LEU A 220 -7.53 33.73 -22.18
N LYS A 221 -8.75 33.40 -22.58
CA LYS A 221 -9.28 33.84 -23.89
C LYS A 221 -9.38 35.35 -24.00
N ALA A 222 -9.83 36.03 -22.96
CA ALA A 222 -9.90 37.48 -22.90
C ALA A 222 -8.51 38.15 -22.95
N GLU A 223 -7.49 37.55 -22.32
CA GLU A 223 -6.09 38.03 -22.39
C GLU A 223 -5.44 37.80 -23.77
N MET A 224 -5.87 36.76 -24.50
CA MET A 224 -5.36 36.45 -25.84
C MET A 224 -6.14 37.12 -26.98
N GLY A 225 -7.22 37.86 -26.68
CA GLY A 225 -8.02 38.59 -27.67
C GLY A 225 -8.84 37.68 -28.60
N LEU A 226 -9.21 36.47 -28.13
CA LEU A 226 -10.00 35.47 -28.84
C LEU A 226 -11.44 35.47 -28.35
#